data_7fa4593c7c5eadcf815c634b6a49de94
#
_entry.id   7fa4593c7c5eadcf815c634b6a49de94
#
_cell.length_a   1.000
_cell.length_b   1.000
_cell.length_c   1.000
_cell.angle_alpha   90.00
_cell.angle_beta   90.00
_cell.angle_gamma   90.00
#
_symmetry.space_group_name_H-M   'P 1'
#
loop_
_entity.id
_entity.type
_entity.pdbx_description
1 polymer ?
#
loop_
_entity_poly.entity_id
_entity_poly.type
_entity_poly.pdbx_seq_one_letter_code
_entity_poly.pdbx_strand_id
1 'polypeptide(L)'
;MSNSDAQPPNSGFQLLFKNYPFLTLWTGQIISQVADKIFFVLLIALVVNYQPPSFLENSMRSSVMIANTLPAVFLGSAAGLFVDRWSKKQILWVTNLMRGSLVLLIPILARTHFVLLLLIAALESILTQFFAPAEQAAIPVLVKENNLMAANALFTTTMMGSLVVGFAIGDPVLGLAYDKGGLFGREILVGGLYVIAAIVLALVPMREDKPKVEAKLHPWQDFKQGLQYLQENRRISGAMIQLTSLYCVFAALSVLAIGLAKEIGLKETQFGFLLAAAGVGLIIGAGFLGQWGDRFKHWPLPLIGFCSMGIMLIGFSLIQTLWGALLLSILLGVGAAFIGVPMQTLIQVETPADMRGKVFGLQNNVVNIALSLPLAIAGLLADAIGLRIVLTGMGVLLWGVGVWSWRKMPHVTQDVS
;
A
#
# COMPACT_ATOMS: atom_id res chain seq x y z
N MET A 1 17.25 48.95 4.11
CA MET A 1 17.52 47.94 5.16
C MET A 1 16.17 47.52 5.71
N SER A 2 15.57 46.48 5.14
CA SER A 2 14.38 45.84 5.68
C SER A 2 14.75 44.39 5.89
N ASN A 3 14.94 44.01 7.13
CA ASN A 3 15.11 42.64 7.57
C ASN A 3 13.84 41.87 7.24
N SER A 4 13.85 41.11 6.15
CA SER A 4 12.94 40.00 5.98
C SER A 4 13.47 38.81 6.79
N ASP A 5 13.17 38.79 8.09
CA ASP A 5 13.18 37.58 8.89
C ASP A 5 12.08 36.66 8.33
N ALA A 6 12.37 36.02 7.21
CA ALA A 6 11.61 34.89 6.73
C ALA A 6 11.82 33.77 7.74
N GLN A 7 10.90 33.65 8.70
CA GLN A 7 10.80 32.42 9.50
C GLN A 7 10.78 31.25 8.50
N PRO A 8 11.58 30.20 8.73
CA PRO A 8 11.53 29.03 7.88
C PRO A 8 10.08 28.54 7.84
N PRO A 9 9.55 28.24 6.67
CA PRO A 9 8.15 27.83 6.57
C PRO A 9 7.97 26.65 7.52
N ASN A 10 7.01 26.79 8.46
CA ASN A 10 6.60 25.71 9.34
C ASN A 10 6.01 24.58 8.47
N SER A 11 6.87 23.76 7.88
CA SER A 11 6.54 22.63 7.04
C SER A 11 6.85 21.31 7.74
N GLY A 12 6.25 20.25 7.30
CA GLY A 12 6.52 18.92 7.81
C GLY A 12 5.55 18.43 8.89
N PHE A 13 5.97 17.45 9.66
CA PHE A 13 5.12 16.74 10.62
C PHE A 13 4.50 17.63 11.70
N GLN A 14 5.18 18.70 12.14
CA GLN A 14 4.67 19.58 13.21
C GLN A 14 3.32 20.23 12.84
N LEU A 15 3.13 20.61 11.58
CA LEU A 15 1.86 21.17 11.13
C LEU A 15 0.79 20.09 10.94
N LEU A 16 1.17 18.90 10.53
CA LEU A 16 0.24 17.78 10.41
C LEU A 16 -0.31 17.34 11.76
N PHE A 17 0.52 17.30 12.81
CA PHE A 17 0.08 16.97 14.18
C PHE A 17 -0.83 18.03 14.80
N LYS A 18 -0.94 19.22 14.20
CA LYS A 18 -1.94 20.24 14.55
C LYS A 18 -3.19 20.21 13.67
N ASN A 19 -3.18 19.41 12.59
CA ASN A 19 -4.30 19.28 11.67
C ASN A 19 -5.26 18.18 12.15
N TYR A 20 -6.24 18.55 12.98
CA TYR A 20 -7.21 17.61 13.55
C TYR A 20 -7.97 16.78 12.48
N PRO A 21 -8.48 17.38 11.36
CA PRO A 21 -9.12 16.60 10.29
C PRO A 21 -8.23 15.50 9.73
N PHE A 22 -6.96 15.81 9.47
CA PHE A 22 -5.99 14.84 8.96
C PHE A 22 -5.67 13.76 10.01
N LEU A 23 -5.47 14.14 11.29
CA LEU A 23 -5.21 13.17 12.35
C LEU A 23 -6.36 12.20 12.56
N THR A 24 -7.60 12.66 12.44
CA THR A 24 -8.78 11.79 12.53
C THR A 24 -8.81 10.79 11.37
N LEU A 25 -8.54 11.24 10.12
CA LEU A 25 -8.40 10.35 8.97
C LEU A 25 -7.29 9.33 9.20
N TRP A 26 -6.11 9.80 9.60
CA TRP A 26 -4.92 8.97 9.82
C TRP A 26 -5.14 7.92 10.93
N THR A 27 -5.79 8.29 12.05
CA THR A 27 -6.15 7.34 13.12
C THR A 27 -7.10 6.26 12.60
N GLY A 28 -8.14 6.65 11.86
CA GLY A 28 -9.06 5.70 11.23
C GLY A 28 -8.34 4.74 10.27
N GLN A 29 -7.37 5.24 9.50
CA GLN A 29 -6.53 4.44 8.62
C GLN A 29 -5.67 3.44 9.40
N ILE A 30 -4.99 3.85 10.47
CA ILE A 30 -4.17 2.94 11.29
C ILE A 30 -5.01 1.75 11.75
N ILE A 31 -6.19 2.03 12.31
CA ILE A 31 -7.07 0.97 12.83
C ILE A 31 -7.54 0.06 11.68
N SER A 32 -7.97 0.62 10.57
CA SER A 32 -8.41 -0.13 9.39
C SER A 32 -7.31 -1.01 8.81
N GLN A 33 -6.11 -0.45 8.64
CA GLN A 33 -4.95 -1.17 8.09
C GLN A 33 -4.49 -2.32 9.00
N VAL A 34 -4.51 -2.14 10.32
CA VAL A 34 -4.21 -3.21 11.27
C VAL A 34 -5.31 -4.29 11.21
N ALA A 35 -6.57 -3.89 11.14
CA ALA A 35 -7.69 -4.82 10.98
C ALA A 35 -7.56 -5.66 9.71
N ASP A 36 -7.15 -5.07 8.57
CA ASP A 36 -6.92 -5.77 7.29
C ASP A 36 -5.91 -6.91 7.45
N LYS A 37 -4.80 -6.66 8.15
CA LYS A 37 -3.75 -7.67 8.34
C LYS A 37 -4.18 -8.78 9.30
N ILE A 38 -4.85 -8.41 10.41
CA ILE A 38 -5.38 -9.39 11.35
C ILE A 38 -6.52 -10.20 10.70
N PHE A 39 -7.34 -9.57 9.86
CA PHE A 39 -8.39 -10.27 9.09
C PHE A 39 -7.81 -11.32 8.15
N PHE A 40 -6.72 -11.00 7.45
CA PHE A 40 -6.03 -11.98 6.61
C PHE A 40 -5.55 -13.19 7.42
N VAL A 41 -4.96 -12.97 8.61
CA VAL A 41 -4.55 -14.04 9.53
C VAL A 41 -5.77 -14.83 10.01
N LEU A 42 -6.86 -14.16 10.33
CA LEU A 42 -8.13 -14.79 10.73
C LEU A 42 -8.66 -15.72 9.65
N LEU A 43 -8.69 -15.26 8.39
CA LEU A 43 -9.16 -16.08 7.26
C LEU A 43 -8.37 -17.40 7.16
N ILE A 44 -7.04 -17.32 7.26
CA ILE A 44 -6.19 -18.53 7.20
C ILE A 44 -6.44 -19.46 8.41
N ALA A 45 -6.59 -18.85 9.61
CA ALA A 45 -6.89 -19.62 10.82
C ALA A 45 -8.26 -20.34 10.77
N LEU A 46 -9.25 -19.72 10.12
CA LEU A 46 -10.58 -20.30 9.99
C LEU A 46 -10.64 -21.52 9.08
N VAL A 47 -9.71 -21.68 8.14
CA VAL A 47 -9.66 -22.85 7.24
C VAL A 47 -9.59 -24.16 8.04
N VAL A 48 -8.84 -24.17 9.15
CA VAL A 48 -8.69 -25.34 10.02
C VAL A 48 -10.01 -25.82 10.60
N ASN A 49 -10.99 -24.90 10.82
CA ASN A 49 -12.28 -25.26 11.40
C ASN A 49 -13.14 -26.15 10.48
N TYR A 50 -12.85 -26.18 9.18
CA TYR A 50 -13.54 -27.04 8.21
C TYR A 50 -12.98 -28.45 8.13
N GLN A 51 -11.93 -28.78 8.93
CA GLN A 51 -11.30 -30.09 8.99
C GLN A 51 -10.94 -30.66 7.61
N PRO A 52 -10.24 -29.89 6.76
CA PRO A 52 -9.92 -30.37 5.42
C PRO A 52 -9.02 -31.61 5.50
N PRO A 53 -9.21 -32.59 4.60
CA PRO A 53 -8.21 -33.63 4.41
C PRO A 53 -6.84 -33.00 4.11
N SER A 54 -5.76 -33.61 4.59
CA SER A 54 -4.39 -33.03 4.47
C SER A 54 -4.00 -32.64 3.04
N PHE A 55 -4.47 -33.38 2.03
CA PHE A 55 -4.21 -33.10 0.62
C PHE A 55 -5.01 -31.89 0.07
N LEU A 56 -6.09 -31.43 0.75
CA LEU A 56 -6.91 -30.27 0.34
C LEU A 56 -6.62 -29.02 1.17
N GLU A 57 -5.93 -29.11 2.29
CA GLU A 57 -5.69 -27.99 3.21
C GLU A 57 -5.00 -26.81 2.51
N ASN A 58 -3.93 -27.07 1.76
CA ASN A 58 -3.22 -26.04 1.01
C ASN A 58 -4.09 -25.45 -0.11
N SER A 59 -4.91 -26.27 -0.76
CA SER A 59 -5.84 -25.81 -1.81
C SER A 59 -6.92 -24.89 -1.22
N MET A 60 -7.44 -25.20 -0.04
CA MET A 60 -8.42 -24.36 0.64
C MET A 60 -7.80 -23.03 1.09
N ARG A 61 -6.60 -23.04 1.65
CA ARG A 61 -5.85 -21.80 1.98
C ARG A 61 -5.60 -20.95 0.75
N SER A 62 -5.17 -21.57 -0.34
CA SER A 62 -4.97 -20.88 -1.63
C SER A 62 -6.27 -20.29 -2.18
N SER A 63 -7.39 -20.99 -2.06
CA SER A 63 -8.70 -20.49 -2.48
C SER A 63 -9.12 -19.23 -1.72
N VAL A 64 -8.86 -19.18 -0.40
CA VAL A 64 -9.09 -17.99 0.43
C VAL A 64 -8.22 -16.82 -0.05
N MET A 65 -6.94 -17.06 -0.31
CA MET A 65 -6.03 -16.03 -0.84
C MET A 65 -6.49 -15.51 -2.21
N ILE A 66 -6.92 -16.41 -3.09
CA ILE A 66 -7.47 -16.04 -4.41
C ILE A 66 -8.75 -15.21 -4.24
N ALA A 67 -9.68 -15.64 -3.40
CA ALA A 67 -10.93 -14.91 -3.14
C ALA A 67 -10.67 -13.49 -2.61
N ASN A 68 -9.64 -13.33 -1.77
CA ASN A 68 -9.24 -12.02 -1.23
C ASN A 68 -8.47 -11.15 -2.25
N THR A 69 -7.78 -11.73 -3.23
CA THR A 69 -6.92 -10.97 -4.17
C THR A 69 -7.62 -10.72 -5.51
N LEU A 70 -8.43 -11.65 -5.99
CA LEU A 70 -9.04 -11.59 -7.31
C LEU A 70 -9.87 -10.31 -7.55
N PRO A 71 -10.71 -9.84 -6.62
CA PRO A 71 -11.45 -8.60 -6.79
C PRO A 71 -10.56 -7.37 -6.97
N ALA A 72 -9.39 -7.35 -6.31
CA ALA A 72 -8.44 -6.24 -6.43
C ALA A 72 -7.92 -6.07 -7.87
N VAL A 73 -7.69 -7.17 -8.58
CA VAL A 73 -7.21 -7.15 -9.96
C VAL A 73 -8.27 -6.60 -10.92
N PHE A 74 -9.54 -6.96 -10.71
CA PHE A 74 -10.61 -6.62 -11.67
C PHE A 74 -11.36 -5.33 -11.34
N LEU A 75 -11.49 -4.97 -10.08
CA LEU A 75 -12.40 -3.89 -9.65
C LEU A 75 -11.69 -2.60 -9.22
N GLY A 76 -10.35 -2.59 -9.10
CA GLY A 76 -9.63 -1.42 -8.60
C GLY A 76 -9.92 -0.15 -9.42
N SER A 77 -9.87 -0.22 -10.75
CA SER A 77 -10.18 0.92 -11.62
C SER A 77 -11.65 1.29 -11.62
N ALA A 78 -12.56 0.31 -11.59
CA ALA A 78 -13.99 0.58 -11.54
C ALA A 78 -14.38 1.30 -10.23
N ALA A 79 -13.84 0.87 -9.11
CA ALA A 79 -14.10 1.48 -7.80
C ALA A 79 -13.68 2.97 -7.76
N GLY A 80 -12.55 3.33 -8.40
CA GLY A 80 -12.09 4.71 -8.50
C GLY A 80 -13.11 5.66 -9.14
N LEU A 81 -13.87 5.17 -10.12
CA LEU A 81 -14.91 5.97 -10.80
C LEU A 81 -16.04 6.39 -9.84
N PHE A 82 -16.37 5.55 -8.87
CA PHE A 82 -17.38 5.88 -7.86
C PHE A 82 -16.85 6.90 -6.85
N VAL A 83 -15.55 6.89 -6.58
CA VAL A 83 -14.90 7.82 -5.64
C VAL A 83 -15.01 9.27 -6.10
N ASP A 84 -14.98 9.56 -7.41
CA ASP A 84 -15.18 10.92 -7.92
C ASP A 84 -16.61 11.44 -7.73
N ARG A 85 -17.58 10.53 -7.72
CA ARG A 85 -19.01 10.87 -7.71
C ARG A 85 -19.63 10.82 -6.31
N TRP A 86 -19.06 10.06 -5.41
CA TRP A 86 -19.55 9.91 -4.04
C TRP A 86 -18.69 10.71 -3.08
N SER A 87 -19.27 11.07 -1.94
CA SER A 87 -18.51 11.66 -0.85
C SER A 87 -17.42 10.68 -0.39
N LYS A 88 -16.17 11.13 -0.44
CA LYS A 88 -15.01 10.35 0.02
C LYS A 88 -15.19 9.93 1.48
N LYS A 89 -15.68 10.88 2.31
CA LYS A 89 -16.03 10.60 3.69
C LYS A 89 -17.03 9.45 3.81
N GLN A 90 -18.12 9.46 3.01
CA GLN A 90 -19.12 8.40 3.04
C GLN A 90 -18.52 7.05 2.63
N ILE A 91 -17.73 7.01 1.56
CA ILE A 91 -17.06 5.77 1.15
C ILE A 91 -16.21 5.22 2.28
N LEU A 92 -15.37 6.05 2.90
CA LEU A 92 -14.43 5.63 3.95
C LEU A 92 -15.13 4.98 5.15
N TRP A 93 -16.16 5.60 5.72
CA TRP A 93 -16.81 5.02 6.90
C TRP A 93 -17.79 3.90 6.55
N VAL A 94 -18.53 4.00 5.42
CA VAL A 94 -19.50 2.96 5.02
C VAL A 94 -18.77 1.66 4.67
N THR A 95 -17.69 1.73 3.90
CA THR A 95 -16.92 0.51 3.54
C THR A 95 -16.35 -0.17 4.78
N ASN A 96 -15.79 0.58 5.74
CA ASN A 96 -15.31 -0.01 6.99
C ASN A 96 -16.45 -0.62 7.83
N LEU A 97 -17.61 0.05 7.91
CA LEU A 97 -18.76 -0.49 8.60
C LEU A 97 -19.25 -1.80 7.95
N MET A 98 -19.34 -1.83 6.62
CA MET A 98 -19.74 -3.03 5.88
C MET A 98 -18.71 -4.16 6.06
N ARG A 99 -17.40 -3.87 5.98
CA ARG A 99 -16.33 -4.84 6.24
C ARG A 99 -16.44 -5.42 7.66
N GLY A 100 -16.60 -4.55 8.66
CA GLY A 100 -16.84 -4.98 10.05
C GLY A 100 -18.07 -5.87 10.19
N SER A 101 -19.17 -5.50 9.55
CA SER A 101 -20.42 -6.29 9.56
C SER A 101 -20.24 -7.66 8.90
N LEU A 102 -19.51 -7.73 7.75
CA LEU A 102 -19.21 -9.01 7.08
C LEU A 102 -18.40 -9.93 7.98
N VAL A 103 -17.38 -9.40 8.68
CA VAL A 103 -16.55 -10.18 9.61
C VAL A 103 -17.37 -10.67 10.79
N LEU A 104 -18.23 -9.83 11.36
CA LEU A 104 -19.14 -10.22 12.47
C LEU A 104 -20.17 -11.26 12.05
N LEU A 105 -20.49 -11.38 10.77
CA LEU A 105 -21.39 -12.40 10.23
C LEU A 105 -20.71 -13.74 9.97
N ILE A 106 -19.39 -13.83 9.95
CA ILE A 106 -18.65 -15.09 9.71
C ILE A 106 -19.11 -16.23 10.62
N PRO A 107 -19.23 -16.05 11.94
CA PRO A 107 -19.63 -17.14 12.84
C PRO A 107 -21.04 -17.67 12.58
N ILE A 108 -21.91 -16.85 12.01
CA ILE A 108 -23.30 -17.19 11.72
C ILE A 108 -23.43 -17.84 10.34
N LEU A 109 -22.80 -17.26 9.32
CA LEU A 109 -23.00 -17.65 7.92
C LEU A 109 -21.96 -18.66 7.42
N ALA A 110 -20.68 -18.46 7.78
CA ALA A 110 -19.58 -19.20 7.19
C ALA A 110 -19.07 -20.37 8.02
N ARG A 111 -19.62 -20.60 9.22
CA ARG A 111 -19.11 -21.63 10.13
C ARG A 111 -19.20 -23.05 9.60
N THR A 112 -20.24 -23.35 8.83
CA THR A 112 -20.51 -24.68 8.27
C THR A 112 -20.20 -24.79 6.78
N HIS A 113 -20.13 -23.66 6.06
CA HIS A 113 -19.99 -23.65 4.61
C HIS A 113 -18.76 -22.84 4.19
N PHE A 114 -17.71 -23.52 3.78
CA PHE A 114 -16.47 -22.89 3.31
C PHE A 114 -16.68 -21.89 2.18
N VAL A 115 -17.62 -22.16 1.25
CA VAL A 115 -17.94 -21.24 0.14
C VAL A 115 -18.42 -19.88 0.65
N LEU A 116 -19.15 -19.82 1.77
CA LEU A 116 -19.57 -18.56 2.37
C LEU A 116 -18.38 -17.77 2.96
N LEU A 117 -17.35 -18.45 3.46
CA LEU A 117 -16.10 -17.79 3.87
C LEU A 117 -15.40 -17.15 2.67
N LEU A 118 -15.31 -17.87 1.54
CA LEU A 118 -14.75 -17.33 0.30
C LEU A 118 -15.54 -16.11 -0.21
N LEU A 119 -16.88 -16.19 -0.13
CA LEU A 119 -17.73 -15.08 -0.54
C LEU A 119 -17.51 -13.85 0.36
N ILE A 120 -17.43 -14.03 1.68
CA ILE A 120 -17.14 -12.93 2.62
C ILE A 120 -15.75 -12.34 2.34
N ALA A 121 -14.74 -13.17 2.12
CA ALA A 121 -13.38 -12.70 1.77
C ALA A 121 -13.38 -11.89 0.46
N ALA A 122 -14.12 -12.35 -0.55
CA ALA A 122 -14.26 -11.62 -1.82
C ALA A 122 -15.01 -10.29 -1.65
N LEU A 123 -16.11 -10.28 -0.90
CA LEU A 123 -16.88 -9.05 -0.63
C LEU A 123 -16.06 -8.03 0.17
N GLU A 124 -15.31 -8.48 1.16
CA GLU A 124 -14.39 -7.62 1.93
C GLU A 124 -13.34 -7.00 1.01
N SER A 125 -12.72 -7.81 0.15
CA SER A 125 -11.76 -7.34 -0.84
C SER A 125 -12.39 -6.34 -1.82
N ILE A 126 -13.62 -6.55 -2.28
CA ILE A 126 -14.35 -5.58 -3.12
C ILE A 126 -14.48 -4.24 -2.39
N LEU A 127 -14.90 -4.24 -1.14
CA LEU A 127 -15.04 -3.01 -0.35
C LEU A 127 -13.70 -2.28 -0.16
N THR A 128 -12.61 -3.02 -0.01
CA THR A 128 -11.25 -2.46 0.05
C THR A 128 -10.88 -1.71 -1.23
N GLN A 129 -11.35 -2.17 -2.42
CA GLN A 129 -11.08 -1.47 -3.68
C GLN A 129 -11.75 -0.08 -3.75
N PHE A 130 -12.86 0.14 -3.06
CA PHE A 130 -13.46 1.46 -2.92
C PHE A 130 -12.77 2.30 -1.87
N PHE A 131 -12.35 1.68 -0.76
CA PHE A 131 -11.68 2.37 0.34
C PHE A 131 -10.35 3.00 -0.09
N ALA A 132 -9.47 2.24 -0.74
CA ALA A 132 -8.11 2.68 -1.07
C ALA A 132 -8.04 3.96 -1.93
N PRO A 133 -8.75 4.10 -3.07
CA PRO A 133 -8.72 5.34 -3.85
C PRO A 133 -9.44 6.49 -3.14
N ALA A 134 -10.48 6.23 -2.32
CA ALA A 134 -11.14 7.25 -1.54
C ALA A 134 -10.22 7.84 -0.47
N GLU A 135 -9.43 7.01 0.19
CA GLU A 135 -8.44 7.41 1.18
C GLU A 135 -7.36 8.30 0.54
N GLN A 136 -6.80 7.89 -0.58
CA GLN A 136 -5.80 8.67 -1.31
C GLN A 136 -6.35 10.01 -1.81
N ALA A 137 -7.61 10.02 -2.28
CA ALA A 137 -8.27 11.24 -2.72
C ALA A 137 -8.69 12.17 -1.55
N ALA A 138 -8.82 11.64 -0.32
CA ALA A 138 -9.15 12.41 0.86
C ALA A 138 -7.95 13.22 1.40
N ILE A 139 -6.73 12.71 1.26
CA ILE A 139 -5.52 13.37 1.78
C ILE A 139 -5.39 14.81 1.27
N PRO A 140 -5.41 15.09 -0.05
CA PRO A 140 -5.26 16.44 -0.58
C PRO A 140 -6.48 17.35 -0.33
N VAL A 141 -7.60 16.81 0.17
CA VAL A 141 -8.74 17.63 0.63
C VAL A 141 -8.49 18.18 2.04
N LEU A 142 -7.75 17.44 2.87
CA LEU A 142 -7.53 17.76 4.27
C LEU A 142 -6.19 18.43 4.54
N VAL A 143 -5.23 18.30 3.64
CA VAL A 143 -3.84 18.74 3.81
C VAL A 143 -3.47 19.73 2.72
N LYS A 144 -2.83 20.84 3.13
CA LYS A 144 -2.29 21.80 2.17
C LYS A 144 -1.15 21.20 1.35
N GLU A 145 -0.98 21.65 0.12
CA GLU A 145 0.00 21.14 -0.84
C GLU A 145 1.41 21.01 -0.26
N ASN A 146 1.89 22.04 0.44
CA ASN A 146 3.22 22.04 1.08
C ASN A 146 3.42 20.96 2.16
N ASN A 147 2.36 20.33 2.66
CA ASN A 147 2.42 19.29 3.69
C ASN A 147 2.05 17.90 3.16
N LEU A 148 1.73 17.78 1.85
CA LEU A 148 1.34 16.49 1.26
C LEU A 148 2.46 15.45 1.31
N MET A 149 3.72 15.88 1.14
CA MET A 149 4.86 14.97 1.27
C MET A 149 4.96 14.37 2.67
N ALA A 150 4.78 15.19 3.72
CA ALA A 150 4.77 14.70 5.09
C ALA A 150 3.55 13.80 5.38
N ALA A 151 2.38 14.13 4.83
CA ALA A 151 1.18 13.30 4.94
C ALA A 151 1.39 11.93 4.29
N ASN A 152 1.90 11.89 3.06
CA ASN A 152 2.19 10.65 2.35
C ASN A 152 3.29 9.82 3.04
N ALA A 153 4.28 10.48 3.65
CA ALA A 153 5.29 9.80 4.46
C ALA A 153 4.65 9.09 5.67
N LEU A 154 3.72 9.76 6.39
CA LEU A 154 2.98 9.13 7.49
C LEU A 154 2.12 7.96 7.02
N PHE A 155 1.42 8.11 5.90
CA PHE A 155 0.61 7.03 5.32
C PHE A 155 1.46 5.83 4.92
N THR A 156 2.59 6.05 4.26
CA THR A 156 3.53 5.00 3.88
C THR A 156 4.10 4.29 5.11
N THR A 157 4.49 5.05 6.13
CA THR A 157 4.98 4.52 7.41
C THR A 157 3.91 3.66 8.08
N THR A 158 2.66 4.13 8.10
CA THR A 158 1.53 3.38 8.67
C THR A 158 1.28 2.09 7.91
N MET A 159 1.29 2.13 6.59
CA MET A 159 1.07 0.95 5.75
C MET A 159 2.13 -0.13 6.04
N MET A 160 3.40 0.25 6.15
CA MET A 160 4.47 -0.69 6.48
C MET A 160 4.45 -1.11 7.95
N GLY A 161 4.19 -0.18 8.86
CA GLY A 161 4.05 -0.47 10.29
C GLY A 161 2.90 -1.44 10.56
N SER A 162 1.74 -1.23 9.95
CA SER A 162 0.58 -2.12 10.10
C SER A 162 0.82 -3.51 9.49
N LEU A 163 1.62 -3.62 8.43
CA LEU A 163 2.02 -4.92 7.89
C LEU A 163 2.86 -5.70 8.90
N VAL A 164 3.89 -5.06 9.47
CA VAL A 164 4.77 -5.68 10.46
C VAL A 164 3.99 -6.01 11.74
N VAL A 165 3.29 -5.04 12.29
CA VAL A 165 2.51 -5.18 13.53
C VAL A 165 1.38 -6.18 13.33
N GLY A 166 0.58 -6.03 12.28
CA GLY A 166 -0.60 -6.86 12.04
C GLY A 166 -0.26 -8.35 11.85
N PHE A 167 0.82 -8.68 11.16
CA PHE A 167 1.24 -10.07 11.00
C PHE A 167 1.98 -10.60 12.23
N ALA A 168 2.78 -9.77 12.92
CA ALA A 168 3.51 -10.23 14.11
C ALA A 168 2.59 -10.49 15.31
N ILE A 169 1.59 -9.62 15.51
CA ILE A 169 0.67 -9.73 16.65
C ILE A 169 -0.67 -10.39 16.30
N GLY A 170 -0.97 -10.58 15.02
CA GLY A 170 -2.27 -11.08 14.55
C GLY A 170 -2.66 -12.40 15.19
N ASP A 171 -1.79 -13.41 15.09
CA ASP A 171 -2.05 -14.73 15.66
C ASP A 171 -2.14 -14.72 17.21
N PRO A 172 -1.18 -14.13 17.98
CA PRO A 172 -1.32 -13.98 19.42
C PRO A 172 -2.59 -13.26 19.88
N VAL A 173 -2.96 -12.18 19.21
CA VAL A 173 -4.15 -11.39 19.57
C VAL A 173 -5.44 -12.13 19.23
N LEU A 174 -5.49 -12.86 18.13
CA LEU A 174 -6.60 -13.77 17.80
C LEU A 174 -6.72 -14.91 18.78
N GLY A 175 -5.59 -15.46 19.28
CA GLY A 175 -5.58 -16.45 20.35
C GLY A 175 -6.19 -15.92 21.64
N LEU A 176 -5.73 -14.76 22.10
CA LEU A 176 -6.29 -14.09 23.28
C LEU A 176 -7.79 -13.77 23.15
N ALA A 177 -8.21 -13.35 21.95
CA ALA A 177 -9.60 -13.05 21.66
C ALA A 177 -10.46 -14.33 21.75
N TYR A 178 -9.95 -15.46 21.27
CA TYR A 178 -10.60 -16.75 21.39
C TYR A 178 -10.74 -17.19 22.85
N ASP A 179 -9.67 -17.08 23.64
CA ASP A 179 -9.63 -17.49 25.05
C ASP A 179 -10.62 -16.70 25.91
N LYS A 180 -10.79 -15.39 25.63
CA LYS A 180 -11.69 -14.50 26.38
C LYS A 180 -13.12 -14.45 25.83
N GLY A 181 -13.29 -14.50 24.53
CA GLY A 181 -14.56 -14.33 23.84
C GLY A 181 -15.16 -15.63 23.30
N GLY A 182 -14.48 -16.76 23.50
CA GLY A 182 -14.90 -18.05 22.98
C GLY A 182 -14.97 -18.06 21.45
N LEU A 183 -15.93 -18.81 20.94
CA LEU A 183 -16.08 -19.08 19.50
C LEU A 183 -16.29 -17.85 18.61
N PHE A 184 -16.70 -16.73 19.18
CA PHE A 184 -16.97 -15.47 18.47
C PHE A 184 -15.89 -14.41 18.73
N GLY A 185 -14.98 -14.64 19.65
CA GLY A 185 -14.02 -13.65 20.13
C GLY A 185 -13.13 -13.09 19.02
N ARG A 186 -12.67 -13.93 18.08
CA ARG A 186 -11.80 -13.54 16.97
C ARG A 186 -12.51 -12.59 16.01
N GLU A 187 -13.73 -12.91 15.63
CA GLU A 187 -14.54 -12.14 14.70
C GLU A 187 -15.03 -10.83 15.35
N ILE A 188 -15.35 -10.87 16.64
CA ILE A 188 -15.71 -9.66 17.41
C ILE A 188 -14.51 -8.71 17.48
N LEU A 189 -13.30 -9.22 17.69
CA LEU A 189 -12.10 -8.40 17.69
C LEU A 189 -11.90 -7.71 16.33
N VAL A 190 -11.85 -8.48 15.27
CA VAL A 190 -11.53 -7.95 13.92
C VAL A 190 -12.66 -7.08 13.39
N GLY A 191 -13.90 -7.55 13.49
CA GLY A 191 -15.10 -6.79 13.10
C GLY A 191 -15.25 -5.51 13.93
N GLY A 192 -14.96 -5.59 15.23
CA GLY A 192 -14.94 -4.44 16.14
C GLY A 192 -13.92 -3.38 15.74
N LEU A 193 -12.70 -3.76 15.34
CA LEU A 193 -11.69 -2.83 14.83
C LEU A 193 -12.18 -2.09 13.58
N TYR A 194 -12.80 -2.77 12.62
CA TYR A 194 -13.39 -2.11 11.46
C TYR A 194 -14.54 -1.16 11.83
N VAL A 195 -15.40 -1.55 12.77
CA VAL A 195 -16.48 -0.68 13.26
C VAL A 195 -15.93 0.55 13.96
N ILE A 196 -14.89 0.40 14.79
CA ILE A 196 -14.20 1.54 15.43
C ILE A 196 -13.59 2.44 14.36
N ALA A 197 -12.90 1.88 13.35
CA ALA A 197 -12.38 2.64 12.22
C ALA A 197 -13.50 3.40 11.50
N ALA A 198 -14.64 2.76 11.25
CA ALA A 198 -15.80 3.40 10.63
C ALA A 198 -16.32 4.59 11.45
N ILE A 199 -16.42 4.46 12.77
CA ILE A 199 -16.85 5.53 13.66
C ILE A 199 -15.85 6.70 13.61
N VAL A 200 -14.56 6.42 13.72
CA VAL A 200 -13.49 7.45 13.65
C VAL A 200 -13.53 8.18 12.30
N LEU A 201 -13.68 7.44 11.19
CA LEU A 201 -13.75 8.03 9.85
C LEU A 201 -15.04 8.82 9.61
N ALA A 202 -16.16 8.43 10.22
CA ALA A 202 -17.42 9.19 10.20
C ALA A 202 -17.29 10.54 10.94
N LEU A 203 -16.39 10.64 11.91
CA LEU A 203 -16.12 11.87 12.66
C LEU A 203 -15.16 12.83 11.94
N VAL A 204 -14.54 12.44 10.82
CA VAL A 204 -13.63 13.33 10.07
C VAL A 204 -14.38 14.59 9.62
N PRO A 205 -13.96 15.79 10.02
CA PRO A 205 -14.59 17.04 9.61
C PRO A 205 -14.13 17.42 8.20
N MET A 206 -14.59 16.67 7.20
CA MET A 206 -14.27 16.89 5.79
C MET A 206 -15.38 17.71 5.14
N ARG A 207 -15.00 18.84 4.55
CA ARG A 207 -15.88 19.63 3.69
C ARG A 207 -15.57 19.28 2.24
N GLU A 208 -16.49 18.58 1.62
CA GLU A 208 -16.41 18.24 0.21
C GLU A 208 -17.38 19.11 -0.57
N ASP A 209 -16.96 19.60 -1.71
CA ASP A 209 -17.89 20.18 -2.68
C ASP A 209 -18.89 19.09 -3.09
N LYS A 210 -20.15 19.47 -3.20
CA LYS A 210 -21.20 18.51 -3.59
C LYS A 210 -20.79 17.81 -4.90
N PRO A 211 -20.78 16.48 -4.95
CA PRO A 211 -20.47 15.78 -6.18
C PRO A 211 -21.42 16.26 -7.29
N LYS A 212 -20.89 16.58 -8.45
CA LYS A 212 -21.70 16.94 -9.62
C LYS A 212 -22.42 15.68 -10.12
N VAL A 213 -23.67 15.50 -9.69
CA VAL A 213 -24.48 14.27 -9.88
C VAL A 213 -25.06 14.13 -11.29
N GLU A 214 -24.64 14.87 -12.31
CA GLU A 214 -25.36 14.90 -13.59
C GLU A 214 -24.85 14.00 -14.71
N ALA A 215 -23.79 13.23 -14.53
CA ALA A 215 -23.32 12.37 -15.60
C ALA A 215 -23.76 10.92 -15.38
N LYS A 216 -24.45 10.31 -16.38
CA LYS A 216 -24.76 8.87 -16.41
C LYS A 216 -23.47 8.07 -16.22
N LEU A 217 -23.53 7.02 -15.39
CA LEU A 217 -22.43 6.10 -15.20
C LEU A 217 -22.13 5.40 -16.54
N HIS A 218 -20.97 5.68 -17.09
CA HIS A 218 -20.42 4.95 -18.23
C HIS A 218 -19.04 4.40 -17.84
N PRO A 219 -18.97 3.32 -17.05
CA PRO A 219 -17.70 2.83 -16.47
C PRO A 219 -16.60 2.65 -17.52
N TRP A 220 -16.95 2.16 -18.70
CA TRP A 220 -15.99 1.99 -19.79
C TRP A 220 -15.50 3.32 -20.39
N GLN A 221 -16.38 4.30 -20.53
CA GLN A 221 -15.99 5.63 -21.01
C GLN A 221 -15.14 6.36 -19.98
N ASP A 222 -15.51 6.29 -18.70
CA ASP A 222 -14.76 6.88 -17.60
C ASP A 222 -13.36 6.25 -17.46
N PHE A 223 -13.26 4.91 -17.58
CA PHE A 223 -11.97 4.22 -17.65
C PHE A 223 -11.11 4.71 -18.82
N LYS A 224 -11.73 4.82 -20.02
CA LYS A 224 -11.04 5.33 -21.20
C LYS A 224 -10.60 6.79 -21.03
N GLN A 225 -11.43 7.63 -20.41
CA GLN A 225 -11.07 9.00 -20.07
C GLN A 225 -9.89 9.07 -19.10
N GLY A 226 -9.89 8.25 -18.04
CA GLY A 226 -8.76 8.16 -17.13
C GLY A 226 -7.47 7.74 -17.83
N LEU A 227 -7.55 6.74 -18.72
CA LEU A 227 -6.41 6.29 -19.52
C LEU A 227 -5.93 7.37 -20.50
N GLN A 228 -6.86 8.05 -21.18
CA GLN A 228 -6.54 9.16 -22.06
C GLN A 228 -5.91 10.32 -21.30
N TYR A 229 -6.45 10.66 -20.13
CA TYR A 229 -5.87 11.67 -19.25
C TYR A 229 -4.42 11.36 -18.88
N LEU A 230 -4.13 10.09 -18.54
CA LEU A 230 -2.76 9.65 -18.27
C LEU A 230 -1.86 9.73 -19.51
N GLN A 231 -2.37 9.44 -20.71
CA GLN A 231 -1.59 9.57 -21.96
C GLN A 231 -1.23 11.01 -22.27
N GLU A 232 -2.13 11.95 -21.98
CA GLU A 232 -1.93 13.38 -22.18
C GLU A 232 -1.02 13.99 -21.09
N ASN A 233 -1.07 13.46 -19.86
CA ASN A 233 -0.30 13.96 -18.70
C ASN A 233 0.93 13.10 -18.43
N ARG A 234 2.01 13.36 -19.15
CA ARG A 234 3.26 12.59 -19.08
C ARG A 234 3.89 12.55 -17.69
N ARG A 235 3.70 13.60 -16.87
CA ARG A 235 4.24 13.64 -15.49
C ARG A 235 3.56 12.63 -14.60
N ILE A 236 2.22 12.60 -14.59
CA ILE A 236 1.42 11.66 -13.80
C ILE A 236 1.68 10.22 -14.26
N SER A 237 1.66 9.97 -15.59
CA SER A 237 1.98 8.66 -16.15
C SER A 237 3.36 8.18 -15.76
N GLY A 238 4.34 9.06 -15.80
CA GLY A 238 5.70 8.71 -15.40
C GLY A 238 5.81 8.41 -13.91
N ALA A 239 5.13 9.17 -13.05
CA ALA A 239 5.06 8.87 -11.63
C ALA A 239 4.38 7.52 -11.37
N MET A 240 3.30 7.19 -12.09
CA MET A 240 2.64 5.89 -12.00
C MET A 240 3.56 4.74 -12.45
N ILE A 241 4.31 4.91 -13.54
CA ILE A 241 5.28 3.90 -14.00
C ILE A 241 6.35 3.66 -12.93
N GLN A 242 6.86 4.73 -12.30
CA GLN A 242 7.86 4.60 -11.24
C GLN A 242 7.30 3.87 -10.02
N LEU A 243 6.10 4.21 -9.57
CA LEU A 243 5.43 3.49 -8.48
C LEU A 243 5.17 2.02 -8.84
N THR A 244 4.70 1.75 -10.06
CA THR A 244 4.48 0.39 -10.55
C THR A 244 5.77 -0.41 -10.51
N SER A 245 6.89 0.16 -11.01
CA SER A 245 8.20 -0.48 -10.99
C SER A 245 8.65 -0.78 -9.56
N LEU A 246 8.42 0.14 -8.63
CA LEU A 246 8.71 -0.06 -7.22
C LEU A 246 7.93 -1.25 -6.64
N TYR A 247 6.62 -1.33 -6.88
CA TYR A 247 5.79 -2.43 -6.39
C TYR A 247 6.13 -3.78 -7.05
N CYS A 248 6.51 -3.79 -8.33
CA CYS A 248 7.04 -4.98 -9.00
C CYS A 248 8.28 -5.53 -8.29
N VAL A 249 9.19 -4.65 -7.88
CA VAL A 249 10.39 -5.04 -7.14
C VAL A 249 10.04 -5.61 -5.76
N PHE A 250 9.13 -4.99 -5.02
CA PHE A 250 8.69 -5.52 -3.72
C PHE A 250 8.05 -6.90 -3.86
N ALA A 251 7.21 -7.09 -4.88
CA ALA A 251 6.58 -8.38 -5.15
C ALA A 251 7.63 -9.47 -5.47
N ALA A 252 8.57 -9.17 -6.34
CA ALA A 252 9.65 -10.09 -6.69
C ALA A 252 10.52 -10.41 -5.47
N LEU A 253 10.91 -9.39 -4.70
CA LEU A 253 11.73 -9.57 -3.49
C LEU A 253 11.04 -10.40 -2.42
N SER A 254 9.72 -10.37 -2.29
CA SER A 254 9.02 -11.18 -1.31
C SER A 254 9.23 -12.68 -1.53
N VAL A 255 9.40 -13.11 -2.77
CA VAL A 255 9.74 -14.51 -3.13
C VAL A 255 11.24 -14.75 -3.05
N LEU A 256 12.05 -13.86 -3.65
CA LEU A 256 13.51 -14.02 -3.70
C LEU A 256 14.15 -13.96 -2.31
N ALA A 257 13.54 -13.26 -1.36
CA ALA A 257 13.98 -13.20 0.03
C ALA A 257 14.01 -14.58 0.72
N ILE A 258 13.16 -15.54 0.29
CA ILE A 258 13.16 -16.90 0.81
C ILE A 258 14.47 -17.60 0.40
N GLY A 259 14.82 -17.52 -0.88
CA GLY A 259 16.08 -18.07 -1.40
C GLY A 259 17.31 -17.40 -0.78
N LEU A 260 17.27 -16.07 -0.64
CA LEU A 260 18.34 -15.30 -0.01
C LEU A 260 18.52 -15.65 1.46
N ALA A 261 17.44 -15.86 2.22
CA ALA A 261 17.47 -16.28 3.62
C ALA A 261 18.25 -17.62 3.76
N LYS A 262 17.99 -18.56 2.85
CA LYS A 262 18.71 -19.84 2.83
C LYS A 262 20.21 -19.69 2.53
N GLU A 263 20.58 -18.82 1.58
CA GLU A 263 22.00 -18.57 1.23
C GLU A 263 22.80 -17.93 2.38
N ILE A 264 22.15 -17.13 3.25
CA ILE A 264 22.77 -16.47 4.39
C ILE A 264 22.67 -17.27 5.70
N GLY A 265 22.23 -18.53 5.62
CA GLY A 265 22.17 -19.46 6.78
C GLY A 265 20.93 -19.31 7.68
N LEU A 266 19.90 -18.61 7.22
CA LEU A 266 18.60 -18.54 7.88
C LEU A 266 17.70 -19.72 7.45
N LYS A 267 16.69 -20.03 8.29
CA LYS A 267 15.61 -20.93 7.86
C LYS A 267 14.74 -20.22 6.81
N GLU A 268 14.19 -20.96 5.87
CA GLU A 268 13.29 -20.40 4.84
C GLU A 268 12.13 -19.61 5.45
N THR A 269 11.59 -20.02 6.60
CA THR A 269 10.53 -19.31 7.33
C THR A 269 10.98 -17.98 7.94
N GLN A 270 12.28 -17.69 8.00
CA GLN A 270 12.86 -16.48 8.58
C GLN A 270 13.12 -15.36 7.55
N PHE A 271 12.73 -15.55 6.27
CA PHE A 271 12.84 -14.52 5.23
C PHE A 271 12.16 -13.20 5.64
N GLY A 272 11.17 -13.29 6.51
CA GLY A 272 10.45 -12.14 7.06
C GLY A 272 11.35 -11.09 7.73
N PHE A 273 12.54 -11.49 8.26
CA PHE A 273 13.50 -10.54 8.82
C PHE A 273 14.05 -9.56 7.76
N LEU A 274 14.28 -10.03 6.54
CA LEU A 274 14.75 -9.20 5.45
C LEU A 274 13.68 -8.20 5.01
N LEU A 275 12.42 -8.66 4.91
CA LEU A 275 11.29 -7.80 4.58
C LEU A 275 11.00 -6.78 5.68
N ALA A 276 11.09 -7.21 6.95
CA ALA A 276 10.95 -6.30 8.09
C ALA A 276 12.05 -5.23 8.12
N ALA A 277 13.30 -5.62 7.84
CA ALA A 277 14.41 -4.67 7.72
C ALA A 277 14.19 -3.66 6.58
N ALA A 278 13.69 -4.11 5.41
CA ALA A 278 13.31 -3.21 4.33
C ALA A 278 12.16 -2.27 4.73
N GLY A 279 11.17 -2.78 5.48
CA GLY A 279 10.09 -1.98 6.06
C GLY A 279 10.61 -0.89 7.02
N VAL A 280 11.55 -1.23 7.90
CA VAL A 280 12.23 -0.27 8.79
C VAL A 280 12.96 0.79 7.96
N GLY A 281 13.69 0.40 6.92
CA GLY A 281 14.36 1.34 6.02
C GLY A 281 13.38 2.29 5.34
N LEU A 282 12.23 1.77 4.88
CA LEU A 282 11.18 2.57 4.26
C LEU A 282 10.60 3.59 5.24
N ILE A 283 10.37 3.21 6.50
CA ILE A 283 9.91 4.11 7.57
C ILE A 283 10.96 5.21 7.81
N ILE A 284 12.24 4.87 7.90
CA ILE A 284 13.33 5.83 8.07
C ILE A 284 13.37 6.82 6.90
N GLY A 285 13.35 6.32 5.66
CA GLY A 285 13.36 7.15 4.45
C GLY A 285 12.13 8.04 4.33
N ALA A 286 10.94 7.50 4.60
CA ALA A 286 9.70 8.27 4.60
C ALA A 286 9.70 9.34 5.71
N GLY A 287 10.14 9.00 6.91
CA GLY A 287 10.28 9.94 8.01
C GLY A 287 11.25 11.09 7.69
N PHE A 288 12.39 10.77 7.07
CA PHE A 288 13.35 11.77 6.58
C PHE A 288 12.69 12.72 5.57
N LEU A 289 12.01 12.20 4.56
CA LEU A 289 11.32 13.01 3.56
C LEU A 289 10.16 13.81 4.14
N GLY A 290 9.41 13.24 5.07
CA GLY A 290 8.31 13.94 5.72
C GLY A 290 8.76 15.14 6.56
N GLN A 291 9.97 15.10 7.12
CA GLN A 291 10.52 16.20 7.94
C GLN A 291 11.33 17.19 7.11
N TRP A 292 12.13 16.72 6.18
CA TRP A 292 13.10 17.54 5.43
C TRP A 292 12.89 17.53 3.92
N GLY A 293 11.86 16.85 3.41
CA GLY A 293 11.64 16.69 1.97
C GLY A 293 11.58 18.00 1.21
N ASP A 294 11.05 19.07 1.83
CA ASP A 294 11.00 20.41 1.22
C ASP A 294 12.38 20.98 0.90
N ARG A 295 13.42 20.63 1.67
CA ARG A 295 14.82 21.05 1.41
C ARG A 295 15.42 20.35 0.20
N PHE A 296 14.89 19.19 -0.15
CA PHE A 296 15.39 18.33 -1.22
C PHE A 296 14.49 18.32 -2.46
N LYS A 297 13.55 19.28 -2.58
CA LYS A 297 12.64 19.40 -3.74
C LYS A 297 13.38 19.47 -5.08
N HIS A 298 14.58 20.06 -5.10
CA HIS A 298 15.40 20.19 -6.31
C HIS A 298 16.27 18.96 -6.61
N TRP A 299 16.28 17.96 -5.74
CA TRP A 299 17.06 16.75 -5.93
C TRP A 299 16.26 15.72 -6.71
N PRO A 300 16.91 14.98 -7.61
CA PRO A 300 16.24 13.89 -8.33
C PRO A 300 16.03 12.67 -7.42
N LEU A 301 15.21 12.83 -6.36
CA LEU A 301 14.98 11.80 -5.35
C LEU A 301 14.62 10.43 -5.93
N PRO A 302 13.73 10.32 -6.94
CA PRO A 302 13.41 9.02 -7.51
C PRO A 302 14.60 8.38 -8.23
N LEU A 303 15.45 9.17 -8.92
CA LEU A 303 16.66 8.65 -9.54
C LEU A 303 17.61 8.08 -8.48
N ILE A 304 17.82 8.84 -7.39
CA ILE A 304 18.66 8.39 -6.26
C ILE A 304 18.07 7.11 -5.67
N GLY A 305 16.76 7.05 -5.50
CA GLY A 305 16.03 5.86 -5.02
C GLY A 305 16.25 4.65 -5.92
N PHE A 306 16.04 4.78 -7.23
CA PHE A 306 16.25 3.68 -8.19
C PHE A 306 17.72 3.23 -8.25
N CYS A 307 18.67 4.18 -8.26
CA CYS A 307 20.08 3.86 -8.28
C CYS A 307 20.52 3.15 -7.00
N SER A 308 20.11 3.63 -5.83
CA SER A 308 20.41 2.98 -4.54
C SER A 308 19.82 1.58 -4.45
N MET A 309 18.54 1.41 -4.79
CA MET A 309 17.90 0.09 -4.81
C MET A 309 18.61 -0.86 -5.77
N GLY A 310 18.97 -0.41 -6.96
CA GLY A 310 19.71 -1.22 -7.92
C GLY A 310 21.07 -1.68 -7.40
N ILE A 311 21.82 -0.79 -6.72
CA ILE A 311 23.09 -1.14 -6.04
C ILE A 311 22.85 -2.17 -4.94
N MET A 312 21.81 -2.00 -4.12
CA MET A 312 21.49 -2.92 -3.02
C MET A 312 21.10 -4.31 -3.56
N LEU A 313 20.33 -4.39 -4.66
CA LEU A 313 19.98 -5.66 -5.29
C LEU A 313 21.21 -6.40 -5.84
N ILE A 314 22.13 -5.68 -6.48
CA ILE A 314 23.41 -6.24 -6.91
C ILE A 314 24.22 -6.66 -5.67
N GLY A 315 24.23 -5.85 -4.62
CA GLY A 315 24.89 -6.16 -3.36
C GLY A 315 24.40 -7.47 -2.73
N PHE A 316 23.11 -7.76 -2.77
CA PHE A 316 22.56 -9.04 -2.29
C PHE A 316 23.15 -10.26 -3.00
N SER A 317 23.53 -10.14 -4.27
CA SER A 317 24.18 -11.23 -5.00
C SER A 317 25.60 -11.56 -4.50
N LEU A 318 26.23 -10.64 -3.76
CA LEU A 318 27.62 -10.73 -3.30
C LEU A 318 27.72 -11.04 -1.80
N ILE A 319 26.68 -10.75 -1.01
CA ILE A 319 26.70 -10.89 0.45
C ILE A 319 26.23 -12.28 0.87
N GLN A 320 26.95 -12.84 1.87
CA GLN A 320 26.65 -14.16 2.49
C GLN A 320 26.45 -14.05 4.00
N THR A 321 26.36 -12.83 4.55
CA THR A 321 26.22 -12.60 5.98
C THR A 321 24.85 -12.01 6.33
N LEU A 322 24.27 -12.46 7.43
CA LEU A 322 22.98 -11.94 7.91
C LEU A 322 22.98 -10.41 8.11
N TRP A 323 24.00 -9.91 8.81
CA TRP A 323 24.09 -8.46 9.10
C TRP A 323 24.21 -7.61 7.85
N GLY A 324 24.99 -8.09 6.86
CA GLY A 324 25.11 -7.44 5.55
C GLY A 324 23.78 -7.42 4.81
N ALA A 325 23.06 -8.55 4.80
CA ALA A 325 21.75 -8.64 4.15
C ALA A 325 20.70 -7.75 4.84
N LEU A 326 20.68 -7.67 6.17
CA LEU A 326 19.79 -6.77 6.91
C LEU A 326 20.10 -5.28 6.61
N LEU A 327 21.39 -4.91 6.58
CA LEU A 327 21.80 -3.55 6.22
C LEU A 327 21.37 -3.19 4.80
N LEU A 328 21.62 -4.07 3.83
CA LEU A 328 21.17 -3.86 2.44
C LEU A 328 19.64 -3.75 2.35
N SER A 329 18.90 -4.55 3.13
CA SER A 329 17.44 -4.48 3.18
C SER A 329 16.97 -3.11 3.70
N ILE A 330 17.58 -2.59 4.78
CA ILE A 330 17.28 -1.25 5.31
C ILE A 330 17.56 -0.18 4.25
N LEU A 331 18.73 -0.20 3.62
CA LEU A 331 19.10 0.78 2.59
C LEU A 331 18.19 0.70 1.36
N LEU A 332 17.78 -0.51 0.97
CA LEU A 332 16.81 -0.73 -0.10
C LEU A 332 15.45 -0.09 0.25
N GLY A 333 14.99 -0.25 1.50
CA GLY A 333 13.78 0.39 1.99
C GLY A 333 13.85 1.93 1.98
N VAL A 334 14.99 2.51 2.35
CA VAL A 334 15.23 3.97 2.25
C VAL A 334 15.13 4.43 0.79
N GLY A 335 15.77 3.70 -0.14
CA GLY A 335 15.68 3.98 -1.58
C GLY A 335 14.24 3.90 -2.10
N ALA A 336 13.47 2.94 -1.61
CA ALA A 336 12.06 2.77 -1.94
C ALA A 336 11.21 3.99 -1.49
N ALA A 337 11.48 4.54 -0.31
CA ALA A 337 10.82 5.75 0.18
C ALA A 337 11.11 6.96 -0.72
N PHE A 338 12.34 7.08 -1.23
CA PHE A 338 12.75 8.18 -2.13
C PHE A 338 12.05 8.12 -3.51
N ILE A 339 11.45 6.99 -3.85
CA ILE A 339 10.58 6.85 -5.03
C ILE A 339 9.13 7.03 -4.63
N GLY A 340 8.67 6.25 -3.65
CA GLY A 340 7.26 6.12 -3.31
C GLY A 340 6.62 7.42 -2.82
N VAL A 341 7.27 8.09 -1.86
CA VAL A 341 6.71 9.30 -1.23
C VAL A 341 6.59 10.47 -2.22
N PRO A 342 7.64 10.89 -2.97
CA PRO A 342 7.52 12.01 -3.89
C PRO A 342 6.62 11.69 -5.09
N MET A 343 6.64 10.46 -5.62
CA MET A 343 5.77 10.10 -6.75
C MET A 343 4.29 10.08 -6.38
N GLN A 344 3.96 9.58 -5.19
CA GLN A 344 2.59 9.65 -4.69
C GLN A 344 2.14 11.10 -4.47
N THR A 345 3.02 11.94 -3.92
CA THR A 345 2.75 13.37 -3.73
C THR A 345 2.51 14.07 -5.07
N LEU A 346 3.34 13.82 -6.08
CA LEU A 346 3.20 14.39 -7.42
C LEU A 346 1.86 14.02 -8.05
N ILE A 347 1.46 12.74 -7.99
CA ILE A 347 0.15 12.31 -8.51
C ILE A 347 -0.98 13.06 -7.80
N GLN A 348 -0.90 13.27 -6.49
CA GLN A 348 -1.93 13.97 -5.73
C GLN A 348 -2.02 15.47 -6.04
N VAL A 349 -0.86 16.12 -6.23
CA VAL A 349 -0.79 17.55 -6.54
C VAL A 349 -1.28 17.85 -7.97
N GLU A 350 -0.77 17.10 -8.95
CA GLU A 350 -1.06 17.36 -10.36
C GLU A 350 -2.42 16.82 -10.84
N THR A 351 -3.08 15.95 -10.04
CA THR A 351 -4.40 15.43 -10.43
C THR A 351 -5.53 16.34 -9.96
N PRO A 352 -6.31 16.94 -10.89
CA PRO A 352 -7.48 17.74 -10.58
C PRO A 352 -8.50 16.95 -9.75
N ALA A 353 -9.29 17.66 -8.95
CA ALA A 353 -10.23 17.06 -8.01
C ALA A 353 -11.26 16.14 -8.67
N ASP A 354 -11.71 16.47 -9.88
CA ASP A 354 -12.68 15.73 -10.68
C ASP A 354 -12.12 14.48 -11.37
N MET A 355 -10.76 14.33 -11.40
CA MET A 355 -10.08 13.18 -11.99
C MET A 355 -9.44 12.26 -10.96
N ARG A 356 -9.39 12.66 -9.67
CA ARG A 356 -8.69 11.93 -8.60
C ARG A 356 -9.14 10.48 -8.46
N GLY A 357 -10.45 10.23 -8.45
CA GLY A 357 -10.95 8.86 -8.33
C GLY A 357 -10.59 7.99 -9.53
N LYS A 358 -10.66 8.53 -10.76
CA LYS A 358 -10.27 7.80 -11.97
C LYS A 358 -8.78 7.47 -11.95
N VAL A 359 -7.93 8.45 -11.65
CA VAL A 359 -6.47 8.28 -11.60
C VAL A 359 -6.06 7.33 -10.48
N PHE A 360 -6.59 7.50 -9.26
CA PHE A 360 -6.23 6.63 -8.12
C PHE A 360 -6.83 5.24 -8.25
N GLY A 361 -8.01 5.10 -8.87
CA GLY A 361 -8.56 3.79 -9.22
C GLY A 361 -7.70 3.03 -10.21
N LEU A 362 -7.22 3.70 -11.27
CA LEU A 362 -6.26 3.13 -12.23
C LEU A 362 -4.93 2.78 -11.54
N GLN A 363 -4.42 3.68 -10.69
CA GLN A 363 -3.21 3.45 -9.90
C GLN A 363 -3.35 2.19 -9.03
N ASN A 364 -4.44 2.07 -8.29
CA ASN A 364 -4.70 0.92 -7.43
C ASN A 364 -4.73 -0.39 -8.24
N ASN A 365 -5.37 -0.39 -9.41
CA ASN A 365 -5.42 -1.56 -10.28
C ASN A 365 -4.02 -1.95 -10.80
N VAL A 366 -3.24 -0.97 -11.28
CA VAL A 366 -1.88 -1.20 -11.77
C VAL A 366 -0.96 -1.69 -10.65
N VAL A 367 -1.10 -1.16 -9.44
CA VAL A 367 -0.36 -1.61 -8.24
C VAL A 367 -0.71 -3.05 -7.90
N ASN A 368 -1.99 -3.43 -7.92
CA ASN A 368 -2.40 -4.81 -7.65
C ASN A 368 -1.84 -5.80 -8.68
N ILE A 369 -1.82 -5.43 -9.97
CA ILE A 369 -1.18 -6.22 -11.03
C ILE A 369 0.33 -6.32 -10.78
N ALA A 370 0.97 -5.21 -10.44
CA ALA A 370 2.41 -5.13 -10.16
C ALA A 370 2.82 -5.96 -8.93
N LEU A 371 1.93 -6.11 -7.96
CA LEU A 371 2.18 -6.98 -6.80
C LEU A 371 1.94 -8.46 -7.09
N SER A 372 1.11 -8.81 -8.09
CA SER A 372 0.74 -10.19 -8.37
C SER A 372 1.63 -10.86 -9.42
N LEU A 373 1.82 -10.20 -10.55
CA LEU A 373 2.51 -10.79 -11.71
C LEU A 373 4.01 -11.05 -11.46
N PRO A 374 4.80 -10.09 -10.95
CA PRO A 374 6.23 -10.31 -10.70
C PRO A 374 6.50 -11.35 -9.62
N LEU A 375 5.58 -11.51 -8.67
CA LEU A 375 5.67 -12.54 -7.63
C LEU A 375 5.74 -13.95 -8.23
N ALA A 376 4.88 -14.24 -9.20
CA ALA A 376 4.86 -15.52 -9.89
C ALA A 376 6.10 -15.72 -10.79
N ILE A 377 6.50 -14.68 -11.51
CA ILE A 377 7.61 -14.74 -12.47
C ILE A 377 8.97 -14.84 -11.78
N ALA A 378 9.17 -14.10 -10.68
CA ALA A 378 10.48 -14.03 -10.00
C ALA A 378 10.92 -15.39 -9.44
N GLY A 379 9.98 -16.18 -8.89
CA GLY A 379 10.27 -17.54 -8.42
C GLY A 379 10.72 -18.45 -9.57
N LEU A 380 9.95 -18.47 -10.66
CA LEU A 380 10.28 -19.29 -11.85
C LEU A 380 11.62 -18.89 -12.45
N LEU A 381 11.93 -17.61 -12.52
CA LEU A 381 13.22 -17.14 -13.03
C LEU A 381 14.36 -17.54 -12.09
N ALA A 382 14.17 -17.42 -10.76
CA ALA A 382 15.18 -17.82 -9.79
C ALA A 382 15.49 -19.33 -9.88
N ASP A 383 14.48 -20.16 -10.11
CA ASP A 383 14.65 -21.60 -10.31
C ASP A 383 15.36 -21.91 -11.65
N ALA A 384 15.06 -21.15 -12.73
CA ALA A 384 15.60 -21.42 -14.06
C ALA A 384 17.04 -20.93 -14.26
N ILE A 385 17.38 -19.71 -13.80
CA ILE A 385 18.66 -19.06 -14.05
C ILE A 385 19.47 -18.72 -12.80
N GLY A 386 18.91 -19.01 -11.62
CA GLY A 386 19.55 -18.78 -10.33
C GLY A 386 19.25 -17.43 -9.69
N LEU A 387 19.14 -17.43 -8.36
CA LEU A 387 18.77 -16.28 -7.53
C LEU A 387 19.64 -15.05 -7.79
N ARG A 388 20.98 -15.23 -7.83
CA ARG A 388 21.95 -14.15 -7.98
C ARG A 388 21.84 -13.42 -9.32
N ILE A 389 21.59 -14.17 -10.40
CA ILE A 389 21.43 -13.59 -11.74
C ILE A 389 20.15 -12.76 -11.79
N VAL A 390 19.06 -13.27 -11.18
CA VAL A 390 17.78 -12.54 -11.11
C VAL A 390 17.93 -11.24 -10.31
N LEU A 391 18.57 -11.27 -9.13
CA LEU A 391 18.80 -10.08 -8.31
C LEU A 391 19.67 -9.04 -9.05
N THR A 392 20.75 -9.49 -9.70
CA THR A 392 21.62 -8.61 -10.48
C THR A 392 20.87 -8.01 -11.68
N GLY A 393 20.13 -8.83 -12.42
CA GLY A 393 19.31 -8.38 -13.55
C GLY A 393 18.26 -7.36 -13.14
N MET A 394 17.56 -7.59 -12.01
CA MET A 394 16.62 -6.62 -11.45
C MET A 394 17.31 -5.30 -11.05
N GLY A 395 18.51 -5.38 -10.46
CA GLY A 395 19.30 -4.19 -10.11
C GLY A 395 19.65 -3.35 -11.33
N VAL A 396 20.12 -3.98 -12.41
CA VAL A 396 20.43 -3.32 -13.69
C VAL A 396 19.19 -2.74 -14.35
N LEU A 397 18.05 -3.47 -14.33
CA LEU A 397 16.78 -2.97 -14.84
C LEU A 397 16.31 -1.72 -14.08
N LEU A 398 16.43 -1.69 -12.74
CA LEU A 398 16.08 -0.51 -11.95
C LEU A 398 16.94 0.70 -12.30
N TRP A 399 18.24 0.52 -12.52
CA TRP A 399 19.09 1.59 -13.02
C TRP A 399 18.62 2.12 -14.37
N GLY A 400 18.29 1.21 -15.29
CA GLY A 400 17.71 1.56 -16.58
C GLY A 400 16.43 2.38 -16.45
N VAL A 401 15.52 1.95 -15.59
CA VAL A 401 14.25 2.67 -15.31
C VAL A 401 14.53 4.04 -14.68
N GLY A 402 15.42 4.13 -13.71
CA GLY A 402 15.79 5.38 -13.05
C GLY A 402 16.37 6.41 -14.04
N VAL A 403 17.36 6.01 -14.84
CA VAL A 403 17.99 6.87 -15.84
C VAL A 403 17.01 7.25 -16.96
N TRP A 404 16.20 6.30 -17.44
CA TRP A 404 15.18 6.56 -18.47
C TRP A 404 14.13 7.55 -17.97
N SER A 405 13.66 7.37 -16.75
CA SER A 405 12.68 8.25 -16.14
C SER A 405 13.25 9.66 -15.95
N TRP A 406 14.47 9.78 -15.46
CA TRP A 406 15.13 11.08 -15.28
C TRP A 406 15.30 11.82 -16.60
N ARG A 407 15.71 11.14 -17.68
CA ARG A 407 15.86 11.74 -19.01
C ARG A 407 14.53 12.20 -19.61
N LYS A 408 13.42 11.48 -19.35
CA LYS A 408 12.10 11.84 -19.89
C LYS A 408 11.35 12.86 -19.05
N MET A 409 11.73 13.06 -17.79
CA MET A 409 11.12 13.99 -16.85
C MET A 409 12.15 14.92 -16.21
N PRO A 410 12.91 15.72 -16.98
CA PRO A 410 13.99 16.54 -16.43
C PRO A 410 13.52 17.65 -15.47
N HIS A 411 12.21 17.95 -15.38
CA HIS A 411 11.67 19.10 -14.66
C HIS A 411 10.68 18.77 -13.53
N VAL A 412 10.58 17.51 -13.09
CA VAL A 412 9.65 17.14 -11.98
C VAL A 412 10.01 17.86 -10.68
N THR A 413 11.21 18.39 -10.57
CA THR A 413 11.73 19.07 -9.36
C THR A 413 11.77 20.60 -9.45
N GLN A 414 11.48 21.21 -10.59
CA GLN A 414 11.66 22.66 -10.77
C GLN A 414 10.40 23.53 -10.65
N ASP A 415 9.19 22.94 -10.77
CA ASP A 415 7.94 23.71 -10.88
C ASP A 415 6.99 23.56 -9.68
N VAL A 416 7.46 23.06 -8.54
CA VAL A 416 6.72 23.09 -7.28
C VAL A 416 7.28 24.23 -6.41
N SER A 417 7.46 25.40 -7.01
CA SER A 417 7.83 26.63 -6.33
C SER A 417 6.66 27.62 -6.33
#